data_99a5f2a200e5d27d668c3496407f38b1
#
_entry.id   99a5f2a200e5d27d668c3496407f38b1
#
_cell.length_a   1.000
_cell.length_b   1.000
_cell.length_c   1.000
_cell.angle_alpha   90.00
_cell.angle_beta   90.00
_cell.angle_gamma   90.00
#
_symmetry.space_group_name_H-M   'P 1'
#
loop_
_entity.id
_entity.type
_entity.pdbx_description
1 polymer ?
#
loop_
_entity_poly.entity_id
_entity_poly.type
_entity_poly.pdbx_seq_one_letter_code
_entity_poly.pdbx_strand_id
1 'polypeptide(L)'
;MISSKLKSVDFYRKIPRDLTEASLSGAGLSIVAALAMMFLFGMELSSYLAVNTTTSVIVDRSSDGEFLRIDFNISFPALSCEFASVDVSDVLGTNRLNITKTVRKFSIDRNLVPTGSEFHPGPIPIVSKHGDDVEEVVDGSVPLSSRNFDSYSHQYPVLVVNFYAPWCYWSNRLKPSWEKTATIIRERYDPEMDGRILLGKVDCTEEADLCRRHHIQGYPSIRVFRKGSDVKENQGHHDHESYYGERDTESLVAAMETYVANIPKEAHVLALEDKSNKTVDPAKRPAPVTGGCRIEGFVRVKRVPGSVVISARSGSHSFDPSQINVSHYVTQFSFGKKLSPRMFYEFVRLTPYLRGYHDRLAGQSYMVKHGEVNANVTIEHYLQIVKTELVTLRSSKELKVLEEYEYTAHSSLVHSFYVPVVKFHFEPSPMQVLVTEVPRSFSHFITNVCAIIGGVFTVAGILDSIFHNTLRMVKKVELGKNI
;
A
#
# COMPACT_ATOMS: atom_id res chain seq x y z
N MET A 1 85.09 7.52 -4.01
CA MET A 1 85.03 6.37 -3.09
C MET A 1 83.60 5.96 -2.67
N ILE A 2 82.63 6.85 -2.60
CA ILE A 2 81.18 6.52 -2.23
C ILE A 2 80.46 5.76 -3.36
N SER A 3 80.70 6.07 -4.64
CA SER A 3 80.10 5.42 -5.79
C SER A 3 80.41 3.93 -5.96
N SER A 4 81.63 3.50 -5.55
CA SER A 4 82.02 2.09 -5.63
C SER A 4 81.42 1.23 -4.54
N LYS A 5 81.20 1.80 -3.34
CA LYS A 5 80.52 1.12 -2.24
C LYS A 5 78.98 0.99 -2.48
N LEU A 6 78.40 1.95 -3.17
CA LEU A 6 76.94 1.84 -3.57
C LEU A 6 76.76 0.76 -4.65
N LYS A 7 77.76 0.55 -5.57
CA LYS A 7 77.66 -0.52 -6.56
C LYS A 7 77.78 -1.93 -5.97
N SER A 8 78.34 -2.08 -4.77
CA SER A 8 78.47 -3.38 -4.11
C SER A 8 77.16 -3.84 -3.47
N VAL A 9 76.14 -2.96 -3.34
CA VAL A 9 74.80 -3.23 -2.81
C VAL A 9 73.74 -3.54 -3.93
N ASP A 10 74.27 -3.61 -5.18
CA ASP A 10 73.41 -4.03 -6.30
C ASP A 10 73.19 -5.55 -6.28
N PHE A 11 72.05 -5.96 -5.73
CA PHE A 11 71.58 -7.36 -5.67
C PHE A 11 71.05 -7.85 -7.03
N TYR A 12 70.85 -6.95 -8.01
CA TYR A 12 70.27 -7.24 -9.33
C TYR A 12 71.34 -7.13 -10.44
N ARG A 13 72.48 -7.85 -10.30
CA ARG A 13 73.51 -7.88 -11.32
C ARG A 13 72.99 -8.39 -12.64
N LYS A 14 73.16 -7.62 -13.71
CA LYS A 14 72.69 -8.00 -15.05
C LYS A 14 73.67 -9.05 -15.64
N ILE A 15 73.09 -10.20 -16.00
CA ILE A 15 73.82 -11.23 -16.74
C ILE A 15 73.96 -10.76 -18.19
N PRO A 16 75.16 -10.81 -18.82
CA PRO A 16 75.37 -10.49 -20.24
C PRO A 16 74.52 -11.37 -21.13
N ARG A 17 73.91 -10.81 -22.19
CA ARG A 17 72.99 -11.54 -23.10
C ARG A 17 73.67 -12.74 -23.80
N ASP A 18 75.00 -12.70 -23.93
CA ASP A 18 75.84 -13.75 -24.54
C ASP A 18 75.94 -15.07 -23.74
N LEU A 19 75.42 -15.05 -22.48
CA LEU A 19 75.34 -16.23 -21.60
C LEU A 19 73.91 -16.80 -21.48
N THR A 20 72.99 -16.28 -22.24
CA THR A 20 71.58 -16.77 -22.22
C THR A 20 71.26 -17.50 -23.53
N GLU A 21 70.99 -18.78 -23.45
CA GLU A 21 70.52 -19.58 -24.59
C GLU A 21 68.97 -19.54 -24.63
N ALA A 22 68.42 -19.10 -25.78
CA ALA A 22 67.00 -19.13 -26.02
C ALA A 22 66.54 -20.54 -26.43
N SER A 23 65.73 -21.20 -25.62
CA SER A 23 65.09 -22.50 -25.93
C SER A 23 63.69 -22.36 -26.38
N LEU A 24 63.21 -23.19 -27.30
CA LEU A 24 61.82 -23.21 -27.75
C LEU A 24 60.88 -23.59 -26.62
N SER A 25 61.33 -24.49 -25.71
CA SER A 25 60.57 -24.89 -24.50
C SER A 25 60.42 -23.73 -23.50
N GLY A 26 61.52 -22.93 -23.29
CA GLY A 26 61.45 -21.74 -22.45
C GLY A 26 60.54 -20.64 -23.00
N ALA A 27 60.49 -20.47 -24.33
CA ALA A 27 59.56 -19.54 -24.97
C ALA A 27 58.11 -19.95 -24.75
N GLY A 28 57.78 -21.26 -24.91
CA GLY A 28 56.48 -21.79 -24.64
C GLY A 28 56.04 -21.59 -23.18
N LEU A 29 56.95 -21.91 -22.23
CA LEU A 29 56.67 -21.71 -20.81
C LEU A 29 56.48 -20.23 -20.43
N SER A 30 57.24 -19.32 -21.06
CA SER A 30 57.09 -17.89 -20.87
C SER A 30 55.73 -17.36 -21.34
N ILE A 31 55.20 -17.88 -22.47
CA ILE A 31 53.84 -17.54 -22.94
C ILE A 31 52.78 -18.03 -21.95
N VAL A 32 52.90 -19.29 -21.48
CA VAL A 32 51.97 -19.86 -20.48
C VAL A 32 51.99 -19.05 -19.17
N ALA A 33 53.21 -18.68 -18.71
CA ALA A 33 53.36 -17.85 -17.52
C ALA A 33 52.74 -16.46 -17.69
N ALA A 34 52.91 -15.83 -18.87
CA ALA A 34 52.29 -14.53 -19.15
C ALA A 34 50.74 -14.61 -19.16
N LEU A 35 50.19 -15.65 -19.78
CA LEU A 35 48.75 -15.88 -19.77
C LEU A 35 48.21 -16.15 -18.34
N ALA A 36 48.95 -16.95 -17.54
CA ALA A 36 48.59 -17.19 -16.15
C ALA A 36 48.62 -15.90 -15.31
N MET A 37 49.65 -15.05 -15.49
CA MET A 37 49.73 -13.75 -14.82
C MET A 37 48.58 -12.83 -15.21
N MET A 38 48.25 -12.77 -16.50
CA MET A 38 47.14 -11.95 -16.99
C MET A 38 45.78 -12.42 -16.39
N PHE A 39 45.57 -13.72 -16.33
CA PHE A 39 44.38 -14.31 -15.73
C PHE A 39 44.30 -14.01 -14.23
N LEU A 40 45.37 -14.26 -13.47
CA LEU A 40 45.41 -13.99 -12.03
C LEU A 40 45.30 -12.50 -11.71
N PHE A 41 45.91 -11.63 -12.52
CA PHE A 41 45.74 -10.17 -12.41
C PHE A 41 44.29 -9.76 -12.66
N GLY A 42 43.62 -10.34 -13.67
CA GLY A 42 42.22 -10.09 -13.96
C GLY A 42 41.30 -10.50 -12.79
N MET A 43 41.58 -11.66 -12.18
CA MET A 43 40.87 -12.10 -10.98
C MET A 43 41.08 -11.16 -9.79
N GLU A 44 42.33 -10.73 -9.54
CA GLU A 44 42.65 -9.81 -8.44
C GLU A 44 42.04 -8.42 -8.67
N LEU A 45 42.08 -7.92 -9.90
CA LEU A 45 41.44 -6.66 -10.28
C LEU A 45 39.91 -6.74 -10.11
N SER A 46 39.26 -7.82 -10.55
CA SER A 46 37.85 -8.07 -10.33
C SER A 46 37.51 -8.10 -8.85
N SER A 47 38.34 -8.76 -8.04
CA SER A 47 38.19 -8.83 -6.60
C SER A 47 38.41 -7.47 -5.90
N TYR A 48 39.33 -6.65 -6.40
CA TYR A 48 39.55 -5.29 -5.90
C TYR A 48 38.39 -4.35 -6.21
N LEU A 49 37.82 -4.47 -7.43
CA LEU A 49 36.67 -3.67 -7.85
C LEU A 49 35.34 -4.16 -7.25
N ALA A 50 35.32 -5.38 -6.72
CA ALA A 50 34.11 -5.91 -6.06
C ALA A 50 33.81 -5.11 -4.77
N VAL A 51 32.55 -4.77 -4.62
CA VAL A 51 32.07 -4.09 -3.41
C VAL A 51 31.97 -5.11 -2.27
N ASN A 52 32.73 -4.86 -1.20
CA ASN A 52 32.63 -5.66 0.03
C ASN A 52 31.79 -4.91 1.05
N THR A 53 30.86 -5.61 1.67
CA THR A 53 30.01 -5.09 2.73
C THR A 53 30.18 -5.93 3.99
N THR A 54 30.19 -5.27 5.13
CA THR A 54 30.09 -5.93 6.44
C THR A 54 28.73 -5.63 7.02
N THR A 55 28.08 -6.66 7.55
CA THR A 55 26.79 -6.55 8.19
C THR A 55 26.95 -6.75 9.70
N SER A 56 26.39 -5.85 10.48
CA SER A 56 26.34 -5.95 11.93
C SER A 56 24.95 -5.62 12.43
N VAL A 57 24.55 -6.27 13.53
CA VAL A 57 23.29 -5.95 14.21
C VAL A 57 23.65 -5.09 15.42
N ILE A 58 23.01 -3.94 15.50
CA ILE A 58 23.26 -2.95 16.57
C ILE A 58 21.93 -2.51 17.19
N VAL A 59 21.99 -1.96 18.40
CA VAL A 59 20.82 -1.34 19.01
C VAL A 59 20.54 -0.03 18.28
N ASP A 60 19.28 0.18 17.95
CA ASP A 60 18.83 1.41 17.32
C ASP A 60 19.08 2.62 18.24
N ARG A 61 19.80 3.58 17.73
CA ARG A 61 20.15 4.83 18.43
C ARG A 61 19.39 6.03 17.90
N SER A 62 18.28 5.80 17.20
CA SER A 62 17.44 6.90 16.69
C SER A 62 17.03 7.81 17.84
N SER A 63 17.01 9.10 17.58
CA SER A 63 16.60 10.10 18.57
C SER A 63 15.12 9.95 18.93
N ASP A 64 14.79 10.18 20.20
CA ASP A 64 13.40 10.26 20.66
C ASP A 64 12.63 11.28 19.82
N GLY A 65 11.51 10.85 19.23
CA GLY A 65 10.64 11.71 18.41
C GLY A 65 10.78 11.56 16.91
N GLU A 66 11.60 10.63 16.42
CA GLU A 66 11.65 10.32 14.99
C GLU A 66 10.32 9.75 14.50
N PHE A 67 9.85 10.28 13.35
CA PHE A 67 8.60 9.84 12.74
C PHE A 67 8.86 8.74 11.70
N LEU A 68 8.13 7.65 11.87
CA LEU A 68 8.03 6.59 10.88
C LEU A 68 6.88 6.90 9.92
N ARG A 69 7.14 6.84 8.62
CA ARG A 69 6.12 6.95 7.59
C ARG A 69 5.61 5.56 7.24
N ILE A 70 4.29 5.40 7.16
CA ILE A 70 3.61 4.19 6.72
C ILE A 70 2.83 4.56 5.46
N ASP A 71 3.20 4.00 4.32
CA ASP A 71 2.47 4.13 3.05
C ASP A 71 1.59 2.89 2.86
N PHE A 72 0.34 3.09 2.45
CA PHE A 72 -0.60 1.99 2.23
C PHE A 72 -1.53 2.27 1.04
N ASN A 73 -1.97 1.16 0.43
CA ASN A 73 -2.98 1.12 -0.60
C ASN A 73 -3.77 -0.17 -0.43
N ILE A 74 -5.02 -0.04 0.05
CA ILE A 74 -5.85 -1.15 0.47
C ILE A 74 -7.23 -0.98 -0.14
N SER A 75 -7.75 -2.04 -0.73
CA SER A 75 -9.08 -2.06 -1.34
C SER A 75 -10.04 -2.89 -0.51
N PHE A 76 -11.17 -2.31 -0.14
CA PHE A 76 -12.27 -2.94 0.59
C PHE A 76 -13.46 -3.12 -0.34
N PRO A 77 -13.80 -4.33 -0.79
CA PRO A 77 -14.91 -4.55 -1.71
C PRO A 77 -16.29 -4.22 -1.13
N ALA A 78 -16.43 -4.33 0.19
CA ALA A 78 -17.70 -4.25 0.88
C ALA A 78 -17.75 -3.19 2.00
N LEU A 79 -16.81 -2.24 2.04
CA LEU A 79 -16.83 -1.11 2.95
C LEU A 79 -16.90 0.19 2.13
N SER A 80 -17.97 0.95 2.30
CA SER A 80 -18.18 2.21 1.57
C SER A 80 -17.16 3.28 1.95
N CYS A 81 -16.68 4.04 0.96
CA CYS A 81 -15.84 5.22 1.18
C CYS A 81 -16.47 6.28 2.09
N GLU A 82 -17.78 6.31 2.12
CA GLU A 82 -18.57 7.20 2.96
C GLU A 82 -18.28 6.99 4.46
N PHE A 83 -18.21 5.73 4.87
CA PHE A 83 -18.05 5.35 6.27
C PHE A 83 -16.63 4.90 6.63
N ALA A 84 -15.82 4.55 5.66
CA ALA A 84 -14.46 4.09 5.91
C ALA A 84 -13.64 5.19 6.62
N SER A 85 -13.10 4.88 7.79
CA SER A 85 -12.23 5.75 8.59
C SER A 85 -10.86 5.12 8.76
N VAL A 86 -9.82 5.95 8.73
CA VAL A 86 -8.45 5.55 9.05
C VAL A 86 -8.03 6.24 10.33
N ASP A 87 -7.80 5.45 11.37
CA ASP A 87 -7.40 5.91 12.68
C ASP A 87 -6.00 5.39 13.00
N VAL A 88 -5.25 6.14 13.79
CA VAL A 88 -3.90 5.75 14.26
C VAL A 88 -3.83 5.92 15.75
N SER A 89 -3.34 4.88 16.42
CA SER A 89 -3.05 4.92 17.86
C SER A 89 -1.65 4.38 18.14
N ASP A 90 -1.01 4.90 19.19
CA ASP A 90 0.28 4.41 19.67
C ASP A 90 0.26 4.16 21.20
N VAL A 91 1.26 3.44 21.70
CA VAL A 91 1.38 3.11 23.13
C VAL A 91 1.61 4.34 24.02
N LEU A 92 1.98 5.49 23.45
CA LEU A 92 2.15 6.75 24.17
C LEU A 92 0.82 7.51 24.36
N GLY A 93 -0.30 6.92 23.96
CA GLY A 93 -1.63 7.52 24.07
C GLY A 93 -1.97 8.52 22.96
N THR A 94 -1.18 8.59 21.89
CA THR A 94 -1.52 9.42 20.73
C THR A 94 -2.65 8.75 19.95
N ASN A 95 -3.82 9.36 19.92
CA ASN A 95 -4.95 8.90 19.10
C ASN A 95 -5.28 9.96 18.05
N ARG A 96 -5.12 9.61 16.78
CA ARG A 96 -5.53 10.44 15.64
C ARG A 96 -6.65 9.72 14.90
N LEU A 97 -7.82 10.32 14.93
CA LEU A 97 -9.05 9.74 14.38
C LEU A 97 -9.37 10.38 13.03
N ASN A 98 -9.90 9.58 12.12
CA ASN A 98 -10.39 10.00 10.81
C ASN A 98 -9.38 10.86 10.03
N ILE A 99 -8.22 10.28 9.71
CA ILE A 99 -7.16 10.98 9.00
C ILE A 99 -7.58 11.20 7.55
N THR A 100 -7.72 12.46 7.13
CA THR A 100 -8.17 12.85 5.78
C THR A 100 -7.10 13.56 4.96
N LYS A 101 -6.18 14.31 5.59
CA LYS A 101 -5.20 15.15 4.88
C LYS A 101 -4.21 14.38 4.01
N THR A 102 -3.84 13.17 4.41
CA THR A 102 -2.81 12.35 3.75
C THR A 102 -3.36 11.03 3.25
N VAL A 103 -4.67 10.83 3.36
CA VAL A 103 -5.38 9.63 2.95
C VAL A 103 -6.43 10.01 1.92
N ARG A 104 -6.38 9.35 0.78
CA ARG A 104 -7.34 9.50 -0.33
C ARG A 104 -8.22 8.27 -0.40
N LYS A 105 -9.45 8.45 -0.80
CA LYS A 105 -10.44 7.39 -0.93
C LYS A 105 -11.02 7.41 -2.34
N PHE A 106 -11.22 6.25 -2.93
CA PHE A 106 -11.79 6.09 -4.26
C PHE A 106 -12.85 5.00 -4.21
N SER A 107 -14.04 5.28 -4.73
CA SER A 107 -15.01 4.22 -4.97
C SER A 107 -14.46 3.23 -5.99
N ILE A 108 -14.70 1.93 -5.78
CA ILE A 108 -14.18 0.87 -6.63
C ILE A 108 -15.32 0.05 -7.24
N ASP A 109 -15.06 -0.51 -8.41
CA ASP A 109 -15.93 -1.49 -9.06
C ASP A 109 -15.70 -2.91 -8.51
N ARG A 110 -16.43 -3.91 -9.09
CA ARG A 110 -16.27 -5.33 -8.72
C ARG A 110 -14.87 -5.88 -9.00
N ASN A 111 -14.13 -5.26 -9.91
CA ASN A 111 -12.76 -5.65 -10.28
C ASN A 111 -11.71 -4.90 -9.44
N LEU A 112 -12.10 -4.21 -8.38
CA LEU A 112 -11.25 -3.39 -7.52
C LEU A 112 -10.60 -2.19 -8.24
N VAL A 113 -11.14 -1.78 -9.38
CA VAL A 113 -10.68 -0.62 -10.15
C VAL A 113 -11.39 0.63 -9.65
N PRO A 114 -10.66 1.74 -9.38
CA PRO A 114 -11.28 3.00 -8.99
C PRO A 114 -12.24 3.52 -10.05
N THR A 115 -13.46 3.87 -9.64
CA THR A 115 -14.49 4.48 -10.48
C THR A 115 -14.63 5.95 -10.13
N GLY A 116 -14.34 6.83 -11.09
CA GLY A 116 -14.51 8.27 -10.92
C GLY A 116 -13.37 8.99 -10.19
N SER A 117 -13.66 10.21 -9.73
CA SER A 117 -12.73 11.07 -9.01
C SER A 117 -12.54 10.64 -7.55
N GLU A 118 -11.53 11.21 -6.90
CA GLU A 118 -11.30 11.06 -5.48
C GLU A 118 -12.57 11.37 -4.68
N PHE A 119 -12.94 10.45 -3.79
CA PHE A 119 -14.03 10.66 -2.86
C PHE A 119 -13.57 11.67 -1.79
N HIS A 120 -14.03 12.90 -1.91
CA HIS A 120 -13.83 13.90 -0.88
C HIS A 120 -14.99 13.76 0.11
N PRO A 121 -14.76 13.24 1.32
CA PRO A 121 -15.71 13.42 2.38
C PRO A 121 -15.71 14.92 2.66
N GLY A 122 -16.70 15.65 2.14
CA GLY A 122 -17.05 16.90 2.78
C GLY A 122 -17.25 16.59 4.28
N PRO A 123 -17.11 17.53 5.18
CA PRO A 123 -17.46 17.29 6.56
C PRO A 123 -18.81 16.60 6.51
N ILE A 124 -18.91 15.35 7.03
CA ILE A 124 -20.20 14.77 7.32
C ILE A 124 -20.78 15.81 8.27
N PRO A 125 -21.80 16.58 7.87
CA PRO A 125 -22.32 17.58 8.77
C PRO A 125 -22.69 16.79 10.01
N ILE A 126 -22.15 17.18 11.15
CA ILE A 126 -22.67 16.76 12.43
C ILE A 126 -24.06 17.28 12.35
N VAL A 127 -25.03 16.38 12.14
CA VAL A 127 -26.44 16.77 12.04
C VAL A 127 -26.76 17.46 13.35
N SER A 128 -26.75 18.77 13.34
CA SER A 128 -26.91 19.61 14.53
C SER A 128 -28.36 19.67 14.93
N LYS A 129 -29.26 19.52 13.95
CA LYS A 129 -30.69 19.55 14.15
C LYS A 129 -31.32 18.20 13.82
N HIS A 130 -31.96 17.60 14.81
CA HIS A 130 -32.91 16.52 14.67
C HIS A 130 -34.23 17.03 15.23
N GLY A 131 -35.35 16.53 14.73
CA GLY A 131 -36.64 16.89 15.26
C GLY A 131 -36.73 16.52 16.75
N ASP A 132 -37.03 17.50 17.57
CA ASP A 132 -37.24 17.33 19.01
C ASP A 132 -38.77 17.23 19.34
N ASP A 133 -39.62 17.21 18.30
CA ASP A 133 -41.08 17.22 18.46
C ASP A 133 -41.59 15.84 18.93
N VAL A 134 -42.07 15.80 20.18
CA VAL A 134 -42.65 14.63 20.84
C VAL A 134 -44.20 14.58 20.58
N GLU A 135 -44.64 15.00 19.40
CA GLU A 135 -46.05 14.84 19.02
C GLU A 135 -46.32 13.43 18.50
N GLU A 136 -47.58 12.96 18.67
CA GLU A 136 -48.02 11.66 18.11
C GLU A 136 -47.69 11.59 16.62
N VAL A 137 -46.78 10.68 16.29
CA VAL A 137 -46.25 10.51 14.92
C VAL A 137 -47.29 9.73 14.11
N VAL A 138 -48.03 10.44 13.28
CA VAL A 138 -48.88 9.82 12.25
C VAL A 138 -47.97 9.31 11.14
N ASP A 139 -48.10 8.04 10.77
CA ASP A 139 -47.34 7.45 9.66
C ASP A 139 -47.69 8.10 8.31
N GLY A 140 -46.86 9.02 7.84
CA GLY A 140 -47.01 9.72 6.54
C GLY A 140 -46.29 9.06 5.39
N SER A 141 -45.21 8.33 5.68
CA SER A 141 -44.37 7.66 4.68
C SER A 141 -44.85 6.25 4.35
N VAL A 142 -44.64 5.82 3.09
CA VAL A 142 -45.09 4.50 2.60
C VAL A 142 -44.09 3.42 3.04
N PRO A 143 -44.51 2.31 3.69
CA PRO A 143 -43.63 1.19 3.98
C PRO A 143 -43.30 0.44 2.69
N LEU A 144 -42.01 0.28 2.43
CA LEU A 144 -41.49 -0.40 1.27
C LEU A 144 -40.80 -1.71 1.68
N SER A 145 -40.96 -2.71 0.82
CA SER A 145 -40.38 -4.05 0.96
C SER A 145 -39.81 -4.52 -0.36
N SER A 146 -39.07 -5.61 -0.35
CA SER A 146 -38.53 -6.24 -1.58
C SER A 146 -39.60 -6.54 -2.64
N ARG A 147 -40.88 -6.63 -2.24
CA ARG A 147 -41.99 -6.94 -3.16
C ARG A 147 -42.52 -5.72 -3.90
N ASN A 148 -42.49 -4.54 -3.30
CA ASN A 148 -43.14 -3.34 -3.84
C ASN A 148 -42.10 -2.25 -4.23
N PHE A 149 -40.88 -2.31 -3.75
CA PHE A 149 -39.86 -1.29 -3.98
C PHE A 149 -39.64 -1.00 -5.46
N ASP A 150 -39.43 -2.04 -6.27
CA ASP A 150 -39.15 -1.89 -7.70
C ASP A 150 -40.35 -1.28 -8.43
N SER A 151 -41.57 -1.61 -8.05
CA SER A 151 -42.79 -1.00 -8.60
C SER A 151 -42.84 0.50 -8.33
N TYR A 152 -42.61 0.92 -7.07
CA TYR A 152 -42.64 2.33 -6.71
C TYR A 152 -41.46 3.13 -7.32
N SER A 153 -40.24 2.54 -7.43
CA SER A 153 -39.10 3.20 -8.05
C SER A 153 -39.29 3.46 -9.55
N HIS A 154 -40.08 2.63 -10.24
CA HIS A 154 -40.44 2.81 -11.65
C HIS A 154 -41.71 3.68 -11.85
N GLN A 155 -42.56 3.78 -10.86
CA GLN A 155 -43.82 4.54 -10.94
C GLN A 155 -43.55 6.05 -10.77
N TYR A 156 -42.81 6.43 -9.73
CA TYR A 156 -42.60 7.83 -9.38
C TYR A 156 -41.34 8.41 -9.99
N PRO A 157 -41.40 9.64 -10.58
CA PRO A 157 -40.17 10.34 -11.06
C PRO A 157 -39.10 10.49 -10.00
N VAL A 158 -39.50 10.73 -8.73
CA VAL A 158 -38.59 10.78 -7.57
C VAL A 158 -39.19 9.94 -6.46
N LEU A 159 -38.45 8.95 -6.01
CA LEU A 159 -38.70 8.18 -4.81
C LEU A 159 -37.61 8.46 -3.78
N VAL A 160 -38.00 8.99 -2.63
CA VAL A 160 -37.06 9.23 -1.53
C VAL A 160 -37.33 8.24 -0.41
N VAL A 161 -36.28 7.49 -0.04
CA VAL A 161 -36.44 6.38 0.89
C VAL A 161 -35.56 6.56 2.11
N ASN A 162 -36.13 6.47 3.28
CA ASN A 162 -35.42 6.36 4.54
C ASN A 162 -35.20 4.89 4.88
N PHE A 163 -33.96 4.44 4.77
CA PHE A 163 -33.52 3.12 5.23
C PHE A 163 -33.15 3.21 6.71
N TYR A 164 -33.86 2.51 7.56
CA TYR A 164 -33.72 2.63 9.00
C TYR A 164 -33.61 1.27 9.68
N ALA A 165 -33.23 1.28 10.96
CA ALA A 165 -33.33 0.13 11.85
C ALA A 165 -34.00 0.57 13.17
N PRO A 166 -34.98 -0.20 13.68
CA PRO A 166 -35.75 0.17 14.89
C PRO A 166 -34.88 0.34 16.15
N TRP A 167 -33.81 -0.42 16.25
CA TRP A 167 -32.85 -0.34 17.37
C TRP A 167 -31.90 0.85 17.28
N CYS A 168 -31.82 1.53 16.12
CA CYS A 168 -30.84 2.61 15.89
C CYS A 168 -31.32 3.92 16.54
N TYR A 169 -30.48 4.46 17.45
CA TYR A 169 -30.74 5.75 18.10
C TYR A 169 -31.01 6.89 17.11
N TRP A 170 -30.19 7.01 16.07
CA TRP A 170 -30.33 8.06 15.06
C TRP A 170 -31.56 7.89 14.17
N SER A 171 -31.95 6.64 13.88
CA SER A 171 -33.23 6.35 13.17
C SER A 171 -34.45 6.77 13.97
N ASN A 172 -34.43 6.45 15.26
CA ASN A 172 -35.54 6.82 16.15
C ASN A 172 -35.66 8.34 16.32
N ARG A 173 -34.51 9.03 16.32
CA ARG A 173 -34.49 10.49 16.41
C ARG A 173 -34.94 11.18 15.11
N LEU A 174 -34.71 10.55 13.94
CA LEU A 174 -35.17 11.05 12.65
C LEU A 174 -36.68 10.82 12.43
N LYS A 175 -37.25 9.74 13.00
CA LYS A 175 -38.60 9.26 12.70
C LYS A 175 -39.68 10.36 12.76
N PRO A 176 -39.78 11.19 13.82
CA PRO A 176 -40.78 12.24 13.89
C PRO A 176 -40.72 13.23 12.72
N SER A 177 -39.51 13.74 12.45
CA SER A 177 -39.29 14.70 11.37
C SER A 177 -39.52 14.08 9.99
N TRP A 178 -39.19 12.82 9.81
CA TRP A 178 -39.40 12.10 8.55
C TRP A 178 -40.89 11.92 8.25
N GLU A 179 -41.66 11.42 9.21
CA GLU A 179 -43.09 11.18 9.02
C GLU A 179 -43.88 12.50 8.84
N LYS A 180 -43.52 13.55 9.57
CA LYS A 180 -44.08 14.90 9.39
C LYS A 180 -43.77 15.48 8.02
N THR A 181 -42.49 15.33 7.56
CA THR A 181 -42.10 15.69 6.20
C THR A 181 -42.90 14.93 5.16
N ALA A 182 -43.05 13.63 5.33
CA ALA A 182 -43.81 12.79 4.40
C ALA A 182 -45.30 13.22 4.30
N THR A 183 -45.94 13.57 5.42
CA THR A 183 -47.29 14.12 5.44
C THR A 183 -47.38 15.45 4.68
N ILE A 184 -46.49 16.41 4.97
CA ILE A 184 -46.44 17.71 4.28
C ILE A 184 -46.24 17.56 2.77
N ILE A 185 -45.29 16.71 2.37
CA ILE A 185 -45.00 16.48 0.96
C ILE A 185 -46.16 15.78 0.26
N ARG A 186 -46.85 14.83 0.92
CA ARG A 186 -48.03 14.14 0.40
C ARG A 186 -49.19 15.10 0.20
N GLU A 187 -49.41 16.08 1.10
CA GLU A 187 -50.40 17.11 0.96
C GLU A 187 -50.12 18.09 -0.17
N ARG A 188 -48.83 18.46 -0.37
CA ARG A 188 -48.41 19.40 -1.44
C ARG A 188 -48.32 18.75 -2.82
N TYR A 189 -47.90 17.51 -2.88
CA TYR A 189 -47.70 16.71 -4.08
C TYR A 189 -48.49 15.42 -3.98
N ASP A 190 -49.79 15.53 -4.02
CA ASP A 190 -50.70 14.38 -3.91
C ASP A 190 -50.28 13.27 -4.90
N PRO A 191 -50.04 12.05 -4.43
CA PRO A 191 -49.66 10.92 -5.29
C PRO A 191 -50.68 10.62 -6.40
N GLU A 192 -51.95 10.91 -6.19
CA GLU A 192 -53.00 10.69 -7.18
C GLU A 192 -53.12 11.83 -8.20
N MET A 193 -52.86 13.07 -7.78
CA MET A 193 -53.05 14.27 -8.62
C MET A 193 -51.78 14.80 -9.25
N ASP A 194 -50.64 14.73 -8.57
CA ASP A 194 -49.34 15.25 -9.03
C ASP A 194 -48.33 14.11 -9.32
N GLY A 195 -48.21 13.16 -8.41
CA GLY A 195 -47.39 11.93 -8.57
C GLY A 195 -45.91 12.13 -8.85
N ARG A 196 -45.30 13.33 -8.66
CA ARG A 196 -43.88 13.61 -8.97
C ARG A 196 -42.92 13.07 -7.93
N ILE A 197 -43.31 12.96 -6.67
CA ILE A 197 -42.48 12.53 -5.56
C ILE A 197 -43.24 11.65 -4.58
N LEU A 198 -42.61 10.61 -4.09
CA LEU A 198 -43.09 9.77 -3.01
C LEU A 198 -42.01 9.61 -1.94
N LEU A 199 -42.39 9.68 -0.67
CA LEU A 199 -41.52 9.38 0.45
C LEU A 199 -41.86 7.99 1.01
N GLY A 200 -40.83 7.13 1.09
CA GLY A 200 -40.95 5.77 1.60
C GLY A 200 -40.01 5.51 2.77
N LYS A 201 -40.25 4.42 3.47
CA LYS A 201 -39.40 3.90 4.52
C LYS A 201 -39.15 2.40 4.35
N VAL A 202 -37.94 1.93 4.66
CA VAL A 202 -37.56 0.52 4.63
C VAL A 202 -36.95 0.14 5.97
N ASP A 203 -37.50 -0.89 6.61
CA ASP A 203 -36.90 -1.49 7.79
C ASP A 203 -35.83 -2.48 7.38
N CYS A 204 -34.55 -2.14 7.62
CA CYS A 204 -33.43 -2.97 7.24
C CYS A 204 -33.20 -4.18 8.17
N THR A 205 -33.95 -4.29 9.26
CA THR A 205 -33.91 -5.50 10.09
C THR A 205 -34.81 -6.60 9.49
N GLU A 206 -35.89 -6.22 8.83
CA GLU A 206 -36.80 -7.14 8.12
C GLU A 206 -36.36 -7.34 6.66
N GLU A 207 -35.97 -6.26 5.97
CA GLU A 207 -35.66 -6.24 4.55
C GLU A 207 -34.10 -6.14 4.31
N ALA A 208 -33.32 -6.97 5.02
CA ALA A 208 -31.88 -6.94 4.99
C ALA A 208 -31.28 -7.13 3.57
N ASP A 209 -31.92 -7.93 2.72
CA ASP A 209 -31.50 -8.17 1.35
C ASP A 209 -31.68 -6.94 0.45
N LEU A 210 -32.81 -6.23 0.63
CA LEU A 210 -33.08 -4.98 -0.07
C LEU A 210 -32.03 -3.92 0.33
N CYS A 211 -31.74 -3.80 1.61
CA CYS A 211 -30.74 -2.86 2.12
C CYS A 211 -29.33 -3.19 1.63
N ARG A 212 -28.96 -4.48 1.55
CA ARG A 212 -27.69 -4.93 0.95
C ARG A 212 -27.62 -4.62 -0.55
N ARG A 213 -28.70 -4.81 -1.29
CA ARG A 213 -28.80 -4.49 -2.73
C ARG A 213 -28.48 -3.03 -3.01
N HIS A 214 -28.93 -2.13 -2.13
CA HIS A 214 -28.68 -0.68 -2.22
C HIS A 214 -27.46 -0.20 -1.43
N HIS A 215 -26.58 -1.09 -1.00
CA HIS A 215 -25.34 -0.79 -0.27
C HIS A 215 -25.54 0.07 0.98
N ILE A 216 -26.66 -0.16 1.71
CA ILE A 216 -26.93 0.52 2.97
C ILE A 216 -26.11 -0.13 4.08
N GLN A 217 -25.12 0.60 4.59
CA GLN A 217 -24.18 0.12 5.62
C GLN A 217 -24.39 0.80 6.98
N GLY A 218 -25.02 1.97 7.01
CA GLY A 218 -25.27 2.73 8.24
C GLY A 218 -26.69 3.29 8.28
N TYR A 219 -27.25 3.44 9.47
CA TYR A 219 -28.62 3.86 9.71
C TYR A 219 -28.70 5.17 10.52
N PRO A 220 -29.66 6.07 10.18
CA PRO A 220 -30.53 6.05 9.01
C PRO A 220 -29.78 6.48 7.74
N SER A 221 -30.17 5.94 6.58
CA SER A 221 -29.68 6.40 5.27
C SER A 221 -30.85 6.87 4.42
N ILE A 222 -30.82 8.13 3.99
CA ILE A 222 -31.83 8.69 3.09
C ILE A 222 -31.30 8.64 1.67
N ARG A 223 -32.00 7.92 0.77
CA ARG A 223 -31.62 7.72 -0.64
C ARG A 223 -32.69 8.28 -1.56
N VAL A 224 -32.26 8.88 -2.66
CA VAL A 224 -33.12 9.47 -3.69
C VAL A 224 -32.98 8.66 -4.96
N PHE A 225 -34.05 8.01 -5.37
CA PHE A 225 -34.14 7.22 -6.61
C PHE A 225 -34.87 8.04 -7.67
N ARG A 226 -34.36 8.04 -8.87
CA ARG A 226 -35.02 8.67 -10.01
C ARG A 226 -35.54 7.59 -10.95
N LYS A 227 -36.72 7.81 -11.52
CA LYS A 227 -37.38 6.84 -12.42
C LYS A 227 -36.41 6.31 -13.47
N GLY A 228 -36.31 4.98 -13.57
CA GLY A 228 -35.47 4.31 -14.55
C GLY A 228 -33.97 4.22 -14.17
N SER A 229 -33.57 4.68 -12.98
CA SER A 229 -32.18 4.56 -12.52
C SER A 229 -31.74 3.10 -12.31
N ASP A 230 -32.67 2.21 -11.93
CA ASP A 230 -32.40 0.78 -11.69
C ASP A 230 -32.22 -0.03 -12.99
N VAL A 231 -32.62 0.51 -14.16
CA VAL A 231 -32.51 -0.19 -15.46
C VAL A 231 -31.06 -0.39 -15.91
N LYS A 232 -30.11 0.32 -15.33
CA LYS A 232 -28.66 0.20 -15.62
C LYS A 232 -27.94 -0.88 -14.80
N GLU A 233 -28.67 -1.78 -14.16
CA GLU A 233 -28.12 -2.87 -13.33
C GLU A 233 -27.05 -3.72 -14.02
N ASN A 234 -27.15 -3.89 -15.35
CA ASN A 234 -26.16 -4.60 -16.16
C ASN A 234 -24.78 -3.89 -16.27
N GLN A 235 -24.68 -2.61 -15.89
CA GLN A 235 -23.44 -1.83 -15.88
C GLN A 235 -22.90 -1.58 -14.47
N GLY A 236 -23.55 -2.06 -13.41
CA GLY A 236 -23.12 -1.87 -12.03
C GLY A 236 -23.27 -0.44 -11.50
N HIS A 237 -24.02 0.40 -12.19
CA HIS A 237 -24.32 1.76 -11.79
C HIS A 237 -25.75 1.87 -11.26
N HIS A 238 -25.89 2.06 -9.94
CA HIS A 238 -27.13 2.50 -9.33
C HIS A 238 -27.12 4.03 -9.28
N ASP A 239 -27.89 4.68 -10.16
CA ASP A 239 -28.02 6.14 -10.21
C ASP A 239 -28.95 6.64 -9.10
N HIS A 240 -28.58 6.48 -7.85
CA HIS A 240 -29.30 7.08 -6.73
C HIS A 240 -28.40 8.06 -5.98
N GLU A 241 -29.00 9.04 -5.34
CA GLU A 241 -28.33 10.08 -4.58
C GLU A 241 -28.52 9.82 -3.08
N SER A 242 -27.55 10.22 -2.28
CA SER A 242 -27.64 10.17 -0.82
C SER A 242 -27.85 11.57 -0.27
N TYR A 243 -28.75 11.69 0.71
CA TYR A 243 -29.00 12.94 1.42
C TYR A 243 -28.21 12.97 2.73
N TYR A 244 -27.46 14.05 2.95
CA TYR A 244 -26.65 14.26 4.14
C TYR A 244 -26.92 15.60 4.84
N GLY A 245 -28.01 16.27 4.49
CA GLY A 245 -28.39 17.54 5.10
C GLY A 245 -28.92 17.38 6.53
N GLU A 246 -29.37 18.49 7.10
CA GLU A 246 -30.03 18.54 8.39
C GLU A 246 -31.30 17.66 8.40
N ARG A 247 -31.64 17.09 9.55
CA ARG A 247 -32.67 16.08 9.72
C ARG A 247 -33.92 16.64 10.45
N ASP A 248 -34.06 17.96 10.49
CA ASP A 248 -35.26 18.63 10.92
C ASP A 248 -36.29 18.72 9.78
N THR A 249 -37.56 18.86 10.13
CA THR A 249 -38.68 18.85 9.17
C THR A 249 -38.55 19.93 8.10
N GLU A 250 -38.11 21.16 8.46
CA GLU A 250 -38.01 22.29 7.53
C GLU A 250 -36.92 22.02 6.45
N SER A 251 -35.74 21.55 6.87
CA SER A 251 -34.65 21.23 5.96
C SER A 251 -34.98 20.06 5.04
N LEU A 252 -35.67 19.04 5.56
CA LEU A 252 -36.13 17.90 4.76
C LEU A 252 -37.15 18.34 3.72
N VAL A 253 -38.17 19.14 4.09
CA VAL A 253 -39.19 19.64 3.16
C VAL A 253 -38.52 20.47 2.07
N ALA A 254 -37.64 21.41 2.42
CA ALA A 254 -36.91 22.25 1.44
C ALA A 254 -36.08 21.40 0.46
N ALA A 255 -35.44 20.31 0.95
CA ALA A 255 -34.70 19.40 0.10
C ALA A 255 -35.64 18.65 -0.88
N MET A 256 -36.80 18.14 -0.39
CA MET A 256 -37.77 17.46 -1.24
C MET A 256 -38.33 18.39 -2.32
N GLU A 257 -38.66 19.62 -1.97
CA GLU A 257 -39.08 20.64 -2.95
C GLU A 257 -38.01 20.89 -4.04
N THR A 258 -36.75 20.94 -3.65
CA THR A 258 -35.64 21.07 -4.61
C THR A 258 -35.57 19.88 -5.57
N TYR A 259 -35.85 18.65 -5.10
CA TYR A 259 -35.85 17.47 -5.97
C TYR A 259 -36.98 17.51 -7.00
N VAL A 260 -38.13 18.12 -6.65
CA VAL A 260 -39.32 18.22 -7.51
C VAL A 260 -39.24 19.42 -8.46
N ALA A 261 -38.57 20.52 -8.07
CA ALA A 261 -38.56 21.79 -8.80
C ALA A 261 -38.16 21.68 -10.28
N ASN A 262 -37.32 20.72 -10.61
CA ASN A 262 -36.83 20.50 -11.98
C ASN A 262 -37.69 19.49 -12.79
N ILE A 263 -38.83 19.02 -12.26
CA ILE A 263 -39.65 18.02 -12.91
C ILE A 263 -40.95 18.70 -13.39
N PRO A 264 -41.22 18.75 -14.72
CA PRO A 264 -42.46 19.30 -15.25
C PRO A 264 -43.68 18.47 -14.77
N LYS A 265 -44.82 19.16 -14.52
CA LYS A 265 -46.09 18.49 -14.08
C LYS A 265 -46.64 17.46 -15.08
N GLU A 266 -46.19 17.51 -16.36
CA GLU A 266 -46.68 16.66 -17.44
C GLU A 266 -45.74 15.48 -17.79
N ALA A 267 -44.70 15.21 -17.00
CA ALA A 267 -43.68 14.19 -17.30
C ALA A 267 -44.14 12.76 -17.04
N HIS A 268 -45.34 12.39 -17.50
CA HIS A 268 -45.71 10.99 -17.68
C HIS A 268 -45.03 10.33 -18.89
N VAL A 269 -44.29 11.10 -19.71
CA VAL A 269 -43.62 10.59 -20.93
C VAL A 269 -42.31 11.33 -21.14
N LEU A 270 -41.23 10.53 -21.30
CA LEU A 270 -39.89 10.86 -21.83
C LEU A 270 -38.84 11.36 -20.85
N ALA A 271 -37.93 10.44 -20.52
CA ALA A 271 -36.62 10.77 -20.00
C ALA A 271 -35.80 11.48 -21.09
N LEU A 272 -35.58 12.79 -20.94
CA LEU A 272 -34.57 13.52 -21.71
C LEU A 272 -33.30 13.62 -20.87
N GLU A 273 -32.19 13.20 -21.47
CA GLU A 273 -30.85 13.41 -20.94
C GLU A 273 -30.56 14.91 -20.86
N ASP A 274 -30.56 15.48 -19.66
CA ASP A 274 -30.15 16.85 -19.47
C ASP A 274 -28.70 16.91 -18.97
N LYS A 275 -27.79 17.23 -19.87
CA LYS A 275 -26.42 17.59 -19.56
C LYS A 275 -26.38 19.05 -19.11
N SER A 276 -26.79 19.34 -17.89
CA SER A 276 -26.61 20.65 -17.32
C SER A 276 -25.45 20.66 -16.32
N ASN A 277 -24.60 21.70 -16.39
CA ASN A 277 -23.58 22.03 -15.42
C ASN A 277 -24.18 22.14 -14.02
N LYS A 278 -24.12 21.04 -13.25
CA LYS A 278 -24.61 21.01 -11.88
C LYS A 278 -23.55 21.60 -10.95
N THR A 279 -23.83 22.76 -10.37
CA THR A 279 -23.21 23.14 -9.09
C THR A 279 -23.52 22.03 -8.08
N VAL A 280 -22.48 21.35 -7.62
CA VAL A 280 -22.62 20.26 -6.66
C VAL A 280 -23.09 20.83 -5.33
N ASP A 281 -24.35 20.58 -5.00
CA ASP A 281 -24.89 20.89 -3.68
C ASP A 281 -24.16 20.01 -2.64
N PRO A 282 -23.48 20.60 -1.63
CA PRO A 282 -22.71 19.83 -0.64
C PRO A 282 -23.57 18.87 0.18
N ALA A 283 -24.89 19.06 0.22
CA ALA A 283 -25.83 18.15 0.89
C ALA A 283 -26.18 16.91 0.05
N LYS A 284 -25.84 16.90 -1.24
CA LYS A 284 -26.19 15.82 -2.17
C LYS A 284 -24.92 15.13 -2.65
N ARG A 285 -24.85 13.82 -2.52
CA ARG A 285 -23.73 13.02 -3.01
C ARG A 285 -24.25 11.81 -3.78
N PRO A 286 -23.55 11.40 -4.87
CA PRO A 286 -23.87 10.14 -5.50
C PRO A 286 -23.74 9.00 -4.49
N ALA A 287 -24.65 8.05 -4.55
CA ALA A 287 -24.58 6.86 -3.72
C ALA A 287 -23.41 5.96 -4.16
N PRO A 288 -22.87 5.14 -3.25
CA PRO A 288 -21.80 4.24 -3.59
C PRO A 288 -22.24 3.20 -4.62
N VAL A 289 -21.54 3.12 -5.74
CA VAL A 289 -21.88 2.27 -6.89
C VAL A 289 -21.80 0.78 -6.58
N THR A 290 -20.81 0.35 -5.78
CA THR A 290 -20.59 -1.06 -5.42
C THR A 290 -20.50 -1.28 -3.91
N GLY A 291 -20.60 -0.22 -3.13
CA GLY A 291 -20.36 -0.26 -1.70
C GLY A 291 -18.90 -0.47 -1.29
N GLY A 292 -17.97 -0.49 -2.25
CA GLY A 292 -16.54 -0.70 -2.00
C GLY A 292 -15.70 0.57 -2.04
N CYS A 293 -14.55 0.55 -1.35
CA CYS A 293 -13.62 1.67 -1.22
C CYS A 293 -12.17 1.24 -1.33
N ARG A 294 -11.39 1.93 -2.14
CA ARG A 294 -9.93 1.89 -2.12
C ARG A 294 -9.40 3.06 -1.32
N ILE A 295 -8.57 2.75 -0.34
CA ILE A 295 -7.97 3.71 0.56
C ILE A 295 -6.47 3.71 0.31
N GLU A 296 -5.93 4.85 -0.12
CA GLU A 296 -4.51 5.00 -0.37
C GLU A 296 -3.96 6.27 0.25
N GLY A 297 -2.71 6.22 0.65
CA GLY A 297 -2.06 7.39 1.24
C GLY A 297 -0.95 7.01 2.18
N PHE A 298 -0.66 7.92 3.11
CA PHE A 298 0.34 7.66 4.13
C PHE A 298 -0.04 8.29 5.47
N VAL A 299 0.50 7.71 6.53
CA VAL A 299 0.45 8.28 7.88
C VAL A 299 1.87 8.42 8.43
N ARG A 300 2.08 9.43 9.28
CA ARG A 300 3.32 9.59 10.03
C ARG A 300 3.03 9.27 11.49
N VAL A 301 3.73 8.30 12.03
CA VAL A 301 3.57 7.82 13.40
C VAL A 301 4.88 8.02 14.15
N LYS A 302 4.82 8.10 15.49
CA LYS A 302 6.03 7.98 16.28
C LYS A 302 6.60 6.58 16.14
N ARG A 303 7.90 6.44 16.29
CA ARG A 303 8.60 5.18 16.15
C ARG A 303 8.50 4.33 17.42
N VAL A 304 7.28 4.05 17.82
CA VAL A 304 6.90 3.22 18.96
C VAL A 304 5.82 2.24 18.52
N PRO A 305 5.60 1.14 19.24
CA PRO A 305 4.49 0.24 18.93
C PRO A 305 3.16 0.97 18.84
N GLY A 306 2.36 0.60 17.87
CA GLY A 306 1.07 1.23 17.63
C GLY A 306 0.21 0.45 16.64
N SER A 307 -0.89 1.04 16.22
CA SER A 307 -1.79 0.43 15.25
C SER A 307 -2.40 1.46 14.29
N VAL A 308 -2.52 1.05 13.03
CA VAL A 308 -3.39 1.70 12.04
C VAL A 308 -4.67 0.90 11.99
N VAL A 309 -5.80 1.55 12.22
CA VAL A 309 -7.13 0.92 12.27
C VAL A 309 -7.98 1.47 11.15
N ILE A 310 -8.56 0.57 10.35
CA ILE A 310 -9.54 0.92 9.33
C ILE A 310 -10.89 0.36 9.77
N SER A 311 -11.88 1.23 9.88
CA SER A 311 -13.20 0.90 10.44
C SER A 311 -14.32 1.66 9.74
N ALA A 312 -15.55 1.16 9.89
CA ALA A 312 -16.74 1.95 9.59
C ALA A 312 -17.01 2.93 10.75
N ARG A 313 -17.09 4.22 10.45
CA ARG A 313 -17.32 5.26 11.45
C ARG A 313 -18.18 6.40 10.90
N SER A 314 -19.12 6.86 11.70
CA SER A 314 -19.91 8.06 11.42
C SER A 314 -20.36 8.71 12.72
N GLY A 315 -20.53 10.03 12.72
CA GLY A 315 -21.06 10.79 13.85
C GLY A 315 -22.58 10.85 13.89
N SER A 316 -23.27 10.37 12.84
CA SER A 316 -24.73 10.49 12.69
C SER A 316 -25.41 9.21 12.20
N HIS A 317 -24.67 8.08 12.18
CA HIS A 317 -25.15 6.77 11.77
C HIS A 317 -24.73 5.71 12.79
N SER A 318 -25.59 4.72 13.01
CA SER A 318 -25.22 3.48 13.68
C SER A 318 -25.00 2.37 12.66
N PHE A 319 -24.14 1.42 13.01
CA PHE A 319 -23.79 0.29 12.16
C PHE A 319 -24.25 -1.01 12.79
N ASP A 320 -24.77 -1.90 11.96
CA ASP A 320 -25.01 -3.29 12.36
C ASP A 320 -23.71 -4.09 12.15
N PRO A 321 -23.09 -4.61 13.22
CA PRO A 321 -21.89 -5.40 13.11
C PRO A 321 -21.98 -6.57 12.13
N SER A 322 -23.17 -7.18 12.02
CA SER A 322 -23.42 -8.32 11.14
C SER A 322 -23.44 -7.94 9.65
N GLN A 323 -23.62 -6.67 9.31
CA GLN A 323 -23.65 -6.16 7.94
C GLN A 323 -22.30 -5.61 7.47
N ILE A 324 -21.35 -5.42 8.38
CA ILE A 324 -20.05 -4.86 8.04
C ILE A 324 -19.08 -6.00 7.66
N ASN A 325 -18.63 -5.98 6.43
CA ASN A 325 -17.64 -6.90 5.92
C ASN A 325 -16.31 -6.17 5.68
N VAL A 326 -15.28 -6.58 6.43
CA VAL A 326 -13.93 -6.00 6.39
C VAL A 326 -12.96 -6.80 5.50
N SER A 327 -13.47 -7.64 4.62
CA SER A 327 -12.66 -8.27 3.58
C SER A 327 -11.89 -7.21 2.81
N HIS A 328 -10.60 -7.45 2.56
CA HIS A 328 -9.77 -6.48 1.89
C HIS A 328 -8.64 -7.12 1.09
N TYR A 329 -8.14 -6.34 0.14
CA TYR A 329 -6.97 -6.64 -0.67
C TYR A 329 -5.90 -5.58 -0.42
N VAL A 330 -4.69 -6.02 -0.08
CA VAL A 330 -3.56 -5.13 0.17
C VAL A 330 -2.73 -5.01 -1.11
N THR A 331 -2.76 -3.85 -1.75
CA THR A 331 -1.91 -3.57 -2.91
C THR A 331 -0.51 -3.16 -2.47
N GLN A 332 -0.42 -2.38 -1.39
CA GLN A 332 0.84 -1.90 -0.82
C GLN A 332 0.67 -1.64 0.67
N PHE A 333 1.69 -2.03 1.45
CA PHE A 333 1.84 -1.63 2.85
C PHE A 333 3.32 -1.57 3.19
N SER A 334 3.91 -0.39 3.24
CA SER A 334 5.36 -0.21 3.38
C SER A 334 5.71 0.88 4.39
N PHE A 335 6.91 0.76 4.95
CA PHE A 335 7.43 1.65 5.98
C PHE A 335 8.60 2.47 5.44
N GLY A 336 8.79 3.67 6.01
CA GLY A 336 9.87 4.56 5.65
C GLY A 336 9.58 5.45 4.44
N LYS A 337 10.58 6.21 4.01
CA LYS A 337 10.49 7.06 2.82
C LYS A 337 10.81 6.22 1.59
N LYS A 338 10.02 6.37 0.53
CA LYS A 338 10.35 5.74 -0.76
C LYS A 338 11.71 6.25 -1.24
N LEU A 339 12.62 5.32 -1.49
CA LEU A 339 13.92 5.62 -2.09
C LEU A 339 13.73 6.10 -3.53
N SER A 340 14.55 7.06 -3.97
CA SER A 340 14.59 7.40 -5.39
C SER A 340 15.13 6.20 -6.19
N PRO A 341 14.80 6.04 -7.49
CA PRO A 341 15.26 4.90 -8.29
C PRO A 341 16.79 4.70 -8.28
N ARG A 342 17.55 5.80 -8.23
CA ARG A 342 19.02 5.74 -8.13
C ARG A 342 19.49 5.22 -6.78
N MET A 343 18.87 5.68 -5.70
CA MET A 343 19.21 5.23 -4.35
C MET A 343 18.79 3.78 -4.13
N PHE A 344 17.66 3.37 -4.67
CA PHE A 344 17.20 1.99 -4.65
C PHE A 344 18.18 1.06 -5.39
N TYR A 345 18.68 1.46 -6.56
CA TYR A 345 19.68 0.69 -7.29
C TYR A 345 20.99 0.54 -6.49
N GLU A 346 21.48 1.62 -5.86
CA GLU A 346 22.66 1.56 -4.97
C GLU A 346 22.40 0.61 -3.79
N PHE A 347 21.23 0.70 -3.18
CA PHE A 347 20.83 -0.17 -2.07
C PHE A 347 20.85 -1.65 -2.47
N VAL A 348 20.18 -2.02 -3.56
CA VAL A 348 20.13 -3.40 -4.06
C VAL A 348 21.50 -3.93 -4.47
N ARG A 349 22.38 -3.09 -5.00
CA ARG A 349 23.76 -3.45 -5.36
C ARG A 349 24.59 -3.84 -4.14
N LEU A 350 24.43 -3.12 -3.03
CA LEU A 350 25.20 -3.28 -1.80
C LEU A 350 24.60 -4.34 -0.87
N THR A 351 23.31 -4.63 -1.03
CA THR A 351 22.57 -5.61 -0.22
C THR A 351 21.87 -6.65 -1.09
N PRO A 352 22.64 -7.46 -1.89
CA PRO A 352 22.04 -8.41 -2.84
C PRO A 352 21.20 -9.50 -2.16
N TYR A 353 21.43 -9.78 -0.88
CA TYR A 353 20.65 -10.72 -0.07
C TYR A 353 19.32 -10.18 0.40
N LEU A 354 19.11 -8.85 0.36
CA LEU A 354 17.83 -8.18 0.66
C LEU A 354 16.95 -8.04 -0.61
N ARG A 355 17.28 -8.71 -1.69
CA ARG A 355 16.53 -8.74 -2.95
C ARG A 355 15.17 -9.43 -2.81
N GLY A 356 14.34 -9.03 -1.95
CA GLY A 356 13.04 -9.68 -1.86
C GLY A 356 12.06 -8.85 -1.07
N TYR A 357 10.93 -8.67 -1.60
CA TYR A 357 9.67 -8.30 -0.98
C TYR A 357 9.79 -7.56 0.36
N HIS A 358 10.13 -6.26 0.29
CA HIS A 358 10.05 -5.36 1.42
C HIS A 358 8.60 -5.18 1.91
N ASP A 359 7.63 -5.53 1.07
CA ASP A 359 6.20 -5.47 1.36
C ASP A 359 5.60 -6.88 1.39
N ARG A 360 5.55 -7.48 2.59
CA ARG A 360 5.06 -8.86 2.80
C ARG A 360 3.55 -9.01 2.65
N LEU A 361 2.80 -7.91 2.80
CA LEU A 361 1.35 -7.90 2.63
C LEU A 361 0.93 -7.60 1.19
N ALA A 362 1.81 -7.05 0.36
CA ALA A 362 1.48 -6.69 -1.02
C ALA A 362 1.01 -7.90 -1.83
N GLY A 363 -0.11 -7.74 -2.52
CA GLY A 363 -0.73 -8.78 -3.31
C GLY A 363 -1.55 -9.80 -2.52
N GLN A 364 -1.65 -9.66 -1.19
CA GLN A 364 -2.43 -10.57 -0.35
C GLN A 364 -3.90 -10.14 -0.27
N SER A 365 -4.78 -11.11 -0.22
CA SER A 365 -6.22 -10.92 -0.05
C SER A 365 -6.70 -11.61 1.22
N TYR A 366 -7.50 -10.90 1.99
CA TYR A 366 -8.06 -11.37 3.25
C TYR A 366 -9.59 -11.32 3.15
N MET A 367 -10.17 -12.48 2.86
CA MET A 367 -11.61 -12.59 2.60
C MET A 367 -12.30 -13.29 3.77
N VAL A 368 -13.32 -12.66 4.31
CA VAL A 368 -14.23 -13.26 5.29
C VAL A 368 -15.26 -14.10 4.52
N LYS A 369 -15.34 -15.38 4.80
CA LYS A 369 -16.29 -16.28 4.13
C LYS A 369 -17.73 -15.93 4.48
N HIS A 370 -18.65 -16.15 3.54
CA HIS A 370 -20.08 -15.79 3.70
C HIS A 370 -20.75 -16.35 4.97
N GLY A 371 -20.30 -17.49 5.49
CA GLY A 371 -20.79 -18.04 6.76
C GLY A 371 -20.20 -17.38 8.02
N GLU A 372 -19.08 -16.66 7.88
CA GLU A 372 -18.37 -15.97 8.95
C GLU A 372 -18.75 -14.48 9.05
N VAL A 373 -19.43 -13.91 8.03
CA VAL A 373 -19.88 -12.49 8.04
C VAL A 373 -20.82 -12.21 9.20
N ASN A 374 -21.65 -13.18 9.59
CA ASN A 374 -22.53 -13.06 10.77
C ASN A 374 -21.78 -13.17 12.10
N ALA A 375 -20.49 -13.39 12.10
CA ALA A 375 -19.70 -13.66 13.28
C ALA A 375 -18.86 -12.47 13.77
N ASN A 376 -19.08 -11.26 13.23
CA ASN A 376 -18.40 -10.03 13.64
C ASN A 376 -16.87 -10.18 13.63
N VAL A 377 -16.30 -10.56 12.48
CA VAL A 377 -14.89 -10.88 12.33
C VAL A 377 -14.05 -9.63 12.13
N THR A 378 -13.12 -9.39 13.03
CA THR A 378 -12.02 -8.42 12.91
C THR A 378 -10.78 -9.09 12.33
N ILE A 379 -10.08 -8.44 11.42
CA ILE A 379 -8.83 -8.93 10.85
C ILE A 379 -7.67 -8.12 11.45
N GLU A 380 -6.74 -8.82 12.07
CA GLU A 380 -5.57 -8.21 12.70
C GLU A 380 -4.29 -8.67 12.03
N HIS A 381 -3.46 -7.71 11.63
CA HIS A 381 -2.13 -7.92 11.04
C HIS A 381 -1.09 -7.46 12.05
N TYR A 382 -0.19 -8.35 12.43
CA TYR A 382 0.93 -8.08 13.34
C TYR A 382 2.20 -7.94 12.51
N LEU A 383 2.79 -6.74 12.54
CA LEU A 383 3.92 -6.34 11.71
C LEU A 383 5.12 -6.01 12.58
N GLN A 384 6.14 -6.84 12.54
CA GLN A 384 7.41 -6.59 13.22
C GLN A 384 8.39 -5.96 12.24
N ILE A 385 8.83 -4.75 12.53
CA ILE A 385 9.59 -3.89 11.62
C ILE A 385 11.05 -3.88 12.04
N VAL A 386 11.95 -4.09 11.08
CA VAL A 386 13.39 -3.98 11.26
C VAL A 386 13.94 -2.89 10.32
N LYS A 387 14.71 -1.96 10.88
CA LYS A 387 15.41 -0.92 10.14
C LYS A 387 16.74 -1.46 9.63
N THR A 388 17.04 -1.26 8.35
CA THR A 388 18.35 -1.50 7.76
C THR A 388 18.96 -0.16 7.37
N GLU A 389 20.13 0.15 7.93
CA GLU A 389 20.93 1.32 7.58
C GLU A 389 22.11 0.90 6.70
N LEU A 390 22.23 1.53 5.54
CA LEU A 390 23.35 1.36 4.64
C LEU A 390 24.26 2.58 4.70
N VAL A 391 25.49 2.38 5.13
CA VAL A 391 26.52 3.42 5.19
C VAL A 391 27.49 3.24 4.05
N THR A 392 27.48 4.18 3.08
CA THR A 392 28.39 4.18 1.93
C THR A 392 29.40 5.31 2.04
N LEU A 393 30.67 4.99 1.79
CA LEU A 393 31.78 5.94 1.68
C LEU A 393 31.88 6.40 0.23
N ARG A 394 31.27 7.51 -0.13
CA ARG A 394 31.47 8.12 -1.45
C ARG A 394 32.74 8.98 -1.45
N SER A 395 33.39 9.11 -2.61
CA SER A 395 34.67 9.77 -2.88
C SER A 395 34.87 11.20 -2.35
N SER A 396 33.89 11.82 -1.71
CA SER A 396 33.91 13.20 -1.21
C SER A 396 33.75 13.36 0.31
N LYS A 397 34.14 12.39 1.11
CA LYS A 397 34.09 12.44 2.60
C LYS A 397 32.70 12.57 3.23
N GLU A 398 31.61 12.61 2.47
CA GLU A 398 30.27 12.60 3.06
C GLU A 398 29.78 11.16 3.22
N LEU A 399 29.55 10.76 4.46
CA LEU A 399 28.81 9.55 4.80
C LEU A 399 27.38 9.68 4.29
N LYS A 400 27.00 8.88 3.30
CA LYS A 400 25.62 8.80 2.88
C LYS A 400 24.97 7.63 3.59
N VAL A 401 24.00 7.93 4.45
CA VAL A 401 23.19 6.94 5.14
C VAL A 401 21.88 6.75 4.35
N LEU A 402 21.61 5.51 3.97
CA LEU A 402 20.37 5.10 3.33
C LEU A 402 19.61 4.23 4.33
N GLU A 403 18.36 4.56 4.57
CA GLU A 403 17.47 3.82 5.48
C GLU A 403 16.41 3.08 4.67
N GLU A 404 16.22 1.82 4.98
CA GLU A 404 15.17 0.95 4.46
C GLU A 404 14.54 0.18 5.61
N TYR A 405 13.25 -0.15 5.47
CA TYR A 405 12.50 -0.87 6.48
C TYR A 405 11.95 -2.15 5.89
N GLU A 406 12.22 -3.25 6.54
CA GLU A 406 11.63 -4.55 6.26
C GLU A 406 10.70 -4.95 7.39
N TYR A 407 9.69 -5.75 7.09
CA TYR A 407 8.81 -6.28 8.14
C TYR A 407 8.41 -7.72 7.87
N THR A 408 8.16 -8.43 8.94
CA THR A 408 7.44 -9.70 8.93
C THR A 408 5.97 -9.45 9.22
N ALA A 409 5.08 -10.24 8.61
CA ALA A 409 3.65 -10.10 8.80
C ALA A 409 3.02 -11.41 9.24
N HIS A 410 2.19 -11.34 10.26
CA HIS A 410 1.30 -12.42 10.69
C HIS A 410 -0.12 -11.88 10.74
N SER A 411 -1.08 -12.62 10.18
CA SER A 411 -2.47 -12.19 10.10
C SER A 411 -3.37 -13.18 10.82
N SER A 412 -4.32 -12.65 11.57
CA SER A 412 -5.27 -13.46 12.33
C SER A 412 -6.69 -12.92 12.22
N LEU A 413 -7.65 -13.84 12.31
CA LEU A 413 -9.08 -13.54 12.35
C LEU A 413 -9.52 -13.62 13.82
N VAL A 414 -10.12 -12.53 14.30
CA VAL A 414 -10.57 -12.42 15.69
C VAL A 414 -12.06 -12.14 15.72
N HIS A 415 -12.81 -12.96 16.44
CA HIS A 415 -14.23 -12.70 16.67
C HIS A 415 -14.40 -11.57 17.71
N SER A 416 -15.19 -10.58 17.38
CA SER A 416 -15.44 -9.40 18.22
C SER A 416 -16.92 -9.19 18.42
N PHE A 417 -17.32 -8.70 19.58
CA PHE A 417 -18.70 -8.24 19.83
C PHE A 417 -18.98 -6.83 19.31
N TYR A 418 -17.96 -6.15 18.84
CA TYR A 418 -18.02 -4.79 18.31
C TYR A 418 -18.04 -4.79 16.77
N VAL A 419 -18.29 -3.63 16.18
CA VAL A 419 -18.21 -3.44 14.73
C VAL A 419 -16.86 -3.95 14.22
N PRO A 420 -16.85 -4.82 13.20
CA PRO A 420 -15.63 -5.34 12.61
C PRO A 420 -14.68 -4.26 12.14
N VAL A 421 -13.40 -4.45 12.35
CA VAL A 421 -12.34 -3.52 11.93
C VAL A 421 -11.16 -4.29 11.34
N VAL A 422 -10.32 -3.58 10.57
CA VAL A 422 -8.99 -4.08 10.20
C VAL A 422 -7.96 -3.32 11.00
N LYS A 423 -7.07 -4.04 11.68
CA LYS A 423 -5.99 -3.46 12.46
C LYS A 423 -4.64 -3.90 11.92
N PHE A 424 -3.76 -2.95 11.69
CA PHE A 424 -2.35 -3.17 11.38
C PHE A 424 -1.54 -2.75 12.60
N HIS A 425 -1.21 -3.73 13.44
CA HIS A 425 -0.31 -3.53 14.59
C HIS A 425 1.11 -3.48 14.07
N PHE A 426 1.81 -2.39 14.31
CA PHE A 426 3.20 -2.23 13.95
C PHE A 426 4.08 -2.12 15.18
N GLU A 427 5.17 -2.89 15.18
CA GLU A 427 6.13 -2.96 16.28
C GLU A 427 7.54 -2.74 15.72
N PRO A 428 8.11 -1.54 15.86
CA PRO A 428 9.50 -1.28 15.50
C PRO A 428 10.45 -2.08 16.40
N SER A 429 11.37 -2.83 15.78
CA SER A 429 12.41 -3.55 16.51
C SER A 429 13.39 -2.57 17.18
N PRO A 430 13.82 -2.84 18.42
CA PRO A 430 14.89 -2.08 19.05
C PRO A 430 16.27 -2.37 18.44
N MET A 431 16.37 -3.38 17.57
CA MET A 431 17.59 -3.74 16.87
C MET A 431 17.49 -3.31 15.42
N GLN A 432 18.60 -2.82 14.88
CA GLN A 432 18.72 -2.46 13.46
C GLN A 432 19.91 -3.18 12.81
N VAL A 433 19.83 -3.37 11.53
CA VAL A 433 20.89 -3.94 10.71
C VAL A 433 21.71 -2.79 10.12
N LEU A 434 23.00 -2.77 10.45
CA LEU A 434 23.96 -1.82 9.88
C LEU A 434 24.78 -2.53 8.80
N VAL A 435 24.68 -2.06 7.57
CA VAL A 435 25.48 -2.51 6.44
C VAL A 435 26.49 -1.43 6.10
N THR A 436 27.77 -1.73 6.25
CA THR A 436 28.85 -0.78 5.98
C THR A 436 29.66 -1.25 4.78
N GLU A 437 29.87 -0.36 3.82
CA GLU A 437 30.76 -0.61 2.69
C GLU A 437 32.20 -0.52 3.17
N VAL A 438 32.97 -1.57 2.94
CA VAL A 438 34.39 -1.62 3.30
C VAL A 438 35.20 -1.67 2.02
N PRO A 439 35.77 -0.54 1.57
CA PRO A 439 36.62 -0.53 0.39
C PRO A 439 37.94 -1.27 0.68
N ARG A 440 38.40 -2.08 -0.28
CA ARG A 440 39.69 -2.71 -0.17
C ARG A 440 40.81 -1.68 -0.27
N SER A 441 41.85 -1.82 0.55
CA SER A 441 43.02 -0.95 0.51
C SER A 441 43.78 -1.14 -0.81
N PHE A 442 44.11 -0.01 -1.45
CA PHE A 442 44.93 -0.01 -2.67
C PHE A 442 46.32 -0.63 -2.43
N SER A 443 46.92 -0.41 -1.25
CA SER A 443 48.18 -1.02 -0.88
C SER A 443 48.13 -2.56 -0.86
N HIS A 444 47.04 -3.13 -0.34
CA HIS A 444 46.81 -4.57 -0.35
C HIS A 444 46.72 -5.12 -1.79
N PHE A 445 45.99 -4.42 -2.68
CA PHE A 445 45.90 -4.78 -4.09
C PHE A 445 47.28 -4.81 -4.75
N ILE A 446 48.08 -3.75 -4.56
CA ILE A 446 49.45 -3.70 -5.13
C ILE A 446 50.33 -4.83 -4.58
N THR A 447 50.27 -5.11 -3.29
CA THR A 447 51.03 -6.20 -2.67
C THR A 447 50.66 -7.56 -3.28
N ASN A 448 49.38 -7.83 -3.48
CA ASN A 448 48.89 -9.06 -4.11
C ASN A 448 49.37 -9.16 -5.58
N VAL A 449 49.27 -8.07 -6.34
CA VAL A 449 49.79 -8.05 -7.72
C VAL A 449 51.27 -8.34 -7.77
N CYS A 450 52.09 -7.74 -6.92
CA CYS A 450 53.50 -8.03 -6.82
C CYS A 450 53.76 -9.50 -6.44
N ALA A 451 53.01 -10.06 -5.52
CA ALA A 451 53.10 -11.46 -5.12
C ALA A 451 52.74 -12.43 -6.27
N ILE A 452 51.70 -12.11 -7.06
CA ILE A 452 51.31 -12.89 -8.25
C ILE A 452 52.44 -12.88 -9.28
N ILE A 453 53.00 -11.72 -9.60
CA ILE A 453 54.09 -11.59 -10.57
C ILE A 453 55.29 -12.37 -10.07
N GLY A 454 55.76 -12.16 -8.84
CA GLY A 454 56.91 -12.83 -8.27
C GLY A 454 56.72 -14.35 -8.16
N GLY A 455 55.55 -14.79 -7.73
CA GLY A 455 55.20 -16.21 -7.59
C GLY A 455 55.20 -16.95 -8.93
N VAL A 456 54.54 -16.40 -9.95
CA VAL A 456 54.47 -17.01 -11.28
C VAL A 456 55.86 -17.09 -11.92
N PHE A 457 56.70 -16.01 -11.83
CA PHE A 457 58.05 -16.05 -12.32
C PHE A 457 58.93 -17.08 -11.63
N THR A 458 58.81 -17.22 -10.31
CA THR A 458 59.62 -18.20 -9.56
C THR A 458 59.22 -19.63 -9.92
N VAL A 459 57.92 -19.92 -9.99
CA VAL A 459 57.42 -21.26 -10.36
C VAL A 459 57.82 -21.59 -11.81
N ALA A 460 57.63 -20.64 -12.75
CA ALA A 460 58.03 -20.83 -14.14
C ALA A 460 59.55 -21.09 -14.27
N GLY A 461 60.36 -20.37 -13.52
CA GLY A 461 61.82 -20.59 -13.51
C GLY A 461 62.25 -21.97 -12.97
N ILE A 462 61.56 -22.43 -11.92
CA ILE A 462 61.79 -23.79 -11.37
C ILE A 462 61.39 -24.85 -12.41
N LEU A 463 60.23 -24.70 -13.04
CA LEU A 463 59.73 -25.63 -14.07
C LEU A 463 60.64 -25.64 -15.28
N ASP A 464 61.14 -24.50 -15.76
CA ASP A 464 62.09 -24.41 -16.86
C ASP A 464 63.41 -25.14 -16.53
N SER A 465 63.90 -24.95 -15.32
CA SER A 465 65.14 -25.64 -14.86
C SER A 465 64.92 -27.19 -14.79
N ILE A 466 63.78 -27.65 -14.28
CA ILE A 466 63.49 -29.07 -14.25
C ILE A 466 63.34 -29.64 -15.66
N PHE A 467 62.62 -28.94 -16.55
CA PHE A 467 62.41 -29.35 -17.94
C PHE A 467 63.73 -29.42 -18.72
N HIS A 468 64.58 -28.39 -18.58
CA HIS A 468 65.89 -28.35 -19.20
C HIS A 468 66.75 -29.50 -18.73
N ASN A 469 66.83 -29.77 -17.42
CA ASN A 469 67.64 -30.86 -16.88
C ASN A 469 67.11 -32.26 -17.32
N THR A 470 65.80 -32.45 -17.39
CA THR A 470 65.20 -33.69 -17.85
C THR A 470 65.47 -33.95 -19.31
N LEU A 471 65.36 -32.93 -20.20
CA LEU A 471 65.65 -33.02 -21.61
C LEU A 471 67.15 -33.29 -21.84
N ARG A 472 68.04 -32.69 -21.04
CA ARG A 472 69.46 -32.92 -21.10
C ARG A 472 69.84 -34.37 -20.71
N MET A 473 69.20 -34.95 -19.72
CA MET A 473 69.33 -36.35 -19.34
C MET A 473 68.87 -37.30 -20.46
N VAL A 474 67.68 -37.06 -21.04
CA VAL A 474 67.10 -37.85 -22.14
C VAL A 474 68.09 -37.85 -23.34
N LYS A 475 68.61 -36.67 -23.75
CA LYS A 475 69.56 -36.53 -24.84
C LYS A 475 70.87 -37.28 -24.53
N LYS A 476 71.38 -37.28 -23.28
CA LYS A 476 72.53 -38.06 -22.90
C LYS A 476 72.28 -39.57 -23.00
N VAL A 477 71.09 -40.03 -22.61
CA VAL A 477 70.71 -41.44 -22.74
C VAL A 477 70.60 -41.87 -24.21
N GLU A 478 70.03 -41.00 -25.09
CA GLU A 478 69.99 -41.28 -26.53
C GLU A 478 71.32 -41.34 -27.16
N LEU A 479 72.23 -40.38 -26.85
CA LEU A 479 73.65 -40.39 -27.32
C LEU A 479 74.45 -41.59 -26.79
N GLY A 480 74.20 -42.07 -25.57
CA GLY A 480 74.83 -43.27 -24.97
C GLY A 480 74.28 -44.61 -25.48
N LYS A 481 73.12 -44.61 -26.20
CA LYS A 481 72.59 -45.81 -26.87
C LYS A 481 73.14 -46.06 -28.29
N ASN A 482 73.81 -45.05 -28.87
CA ASN A 482 74.37 -45.11 -30.23
C ASN A 482 75.84 -45.33 -30.26
N ILE A 483 76.51 -45.87 -29.21
CA ILE A 483 77.89 -46.34 -29.17
C ILE A 483 77.87 -47.83 -28.86
#